data_ec1fe165b22e240151e8acc67445aafc
#
_entry.id   ec1fe165b22e240151e8acc67445aafc
#
_cell.length_a   1.000
_cell.length_b   1.000
_cell.length_c   1.000
_cell.angle_alpha   90.00
_cell.angle_beta   90.00
_cell.angle_gamma   90.00
#
_symmetry.space_group_name_H-M   'P 1'
#
loop_
_entity.id
_entity.type
_entity.pdbx_description
1 polymer ?
#
loop_
_entity_poly.entity_id
_entity_poly.type
_entity_poly.pdbx_seq_one_letter_code
_entity_poly.pdbx_strand_id
1 'polypeptide(L)'
;MSAIATYPETVETNIYWNLLSRANKTVKVQLLRKLKQDLTTQPDATEVRDEIGQVAYYELIKKFNTYKGYAAGWDGEDAVPLTKKVVDNFNLMLEQLDYKLLQGLTIYPETNGSLLIDSTKREAGISLGEQNFSYYEIINDKITGKNSIPFSIKAISEVISQINR
;
A
#
# COMPACT_ATOMS: atom_id res chain seq x y z
N MET A 1 17.10 8.49 40.07
CA MET A 1 16.63 7.26 39.37
C MET A 1 15.91 7.68 38.13
N SER A 2 16.47 7.48 36.94
CA SER A 2 15.88 7.86 35.67
C SER A 2 14.94 6.72 35.21
N ALA A 3 13.67 7.01 35.08
CA ALA A 3 12.70 6.04 34.55
C ALA A 3 13.02 5.80 33.07
N ILE A 4 13.41 4.57 32.73
CA ILE A 4 13.52 4.13 31.33
C ILE A 4 12.09 4.00 30.84
N ALA A 5 11.71 4.86 29.88
CA ALA A 5 10.43 4.75 29.21
C ALA A 5 10.41 3.43 28.43
N THR A 6 9.62 2.47 28.87
CA THR A 6 9.34 1.25 28.14
C THR A 6 8.33 1.59 27.04
N TYR A 7 8.82 1.70 25.80
CA TYR A 7 7.94 1.74 24.64
C TYR A 7 7.25 0.38 24.47
N PRO A 8 5.95 0.35 24.15
CA PRO A 8 5.26 -0.91 23.88
C PRO A 8 5.94 -1.60 22.68
N GLU A 9 6.43 -2.82 22.91
CA GLU A 9 6.99 -3.64 21.85
C GLU A 9 5.91 -3.94 20.82
N THR A 10 6.07 -3.47 19.60
CA THR A 10 5.21 -3.84 18.48
C THR A 10 5.60 -5.23 17.97
N VAL A 11 4.66 -5.95 17.34
CA VAL A 11 4.93 -7.28 16.74
C VAL A 11 6.12 -7.23 15.78
N GLU A 12 6.31 -6.12 15.09
CA GLU A 12 7.44 -5.89 14.19
C GLU A 12 8.78 -5.79 14.93
N THR A 13 8.83 -5.06 16.04
CA THR A 13 10.03 -4.96 16.87
C THR A 13 10.47 -6.34 17.36
N ASN A 14 9.52 -7.22 17.71
CA ASN A 14 9.79 -8.59 18.12
C ASN A 14 10.35 -9.47 17.00
N ILE A 15 9.89 -9.31 15.75
CA ILE A 15 10.42 -10.04 14.59
C ILE A 15 11.86 -9.64 14.31
N TYR A 16 12.15 -8.35 14.26
CA TYR A 16 13.51 -7.83 14.06
C TYR A 16 14.44 -8.22 15.18
N TRP A 17 13.97 -8.18 16.44
CA TRP A 17 14.74 -8.61 17.59
C TRP A 17 15.08 -10.11 17.57
N ASN A 18 14.13 -10.96 17.17
CA ASN A 18 14.37 -12.39 17.00
C ASN A 18 15.39 -12.71 15.89
N LEU A 19 15.37 -11.97 14.78
CA LEU A 19 16.36 -12.10 13.72
C LEU A 19 17.75 -11.63 14.18
N LEU A 20 17.81 -10.48 14.84
CA LEU A 20 19.05 -9.93 15.42
C LEU A 20 19.63 -10.80 16.51
N SER A 21 18.79 -11.40 17.37
CA SER A 21 19.26 -12.26 18.48
C SER A 21 20.02 -13.49 17.98
N ARG A 22 19.61 -14.04 16.81
CA ARG A 22 20.24 -15.20 16.15
C ARG A 22 21.49 -14.85 15.34
N ALA A 23 21.72 -13.58 15.03
CA ALA A 23 22.88 -13.14 14.28
C ALA A 23 24.17 -13.32 15.11
N ASN A 24 25.26 -13.66 14.43
CA ASN A 24 26.58 -13.77 15.10
C ASN A 24 27.08 -12.40 15.57
N LYS A 25 28.07 -12.40 16.47
CA LYS A 25 28.62 -11.18 17.09
C LYS A 25 29.12 -10.16 16.07
N THR A 26 29.74 -10.61 14.98
CA THR A 26 30.26 -9.74 13.91
C THR A 26 29.16 -8.98 13.20
N VAL A 27 28.09 -9.67 12.84
CA VAL A 27 26.91 -9.06 12.20
C VAL A 27 26.23 -8.05 13.13
N LYS A 28 26.10 -8.37 14.43
CA LYS A 28 25.55 -7.45 15.43
C LYS A 28 26.39 -6.17 15.56
N VAL A 29 27.71 -6.29 15.57
CA VAL A 29 28.61 -5.12 15.63
C VAL A 29 28.54 -4.28 14.37
N GLN A 30 28.46 -4.90 13.19
CA GLN A 30 28.32 -4.19 11.92
C GLN A 30 26.97 -3.45 11.82
N LEU A 31 25.87 -4.06 12.24
CA LEU A 31 24.55 -3.44 12.33
C LEU A 31 24.53 -2.27 13.31
N LEU A 32 25.13 -2.42 14.48
CA LEU A 32 25.26 -1.33 15.45
C LEU A 32 26.08 -0.15 14.91
N ARG A 33 27.12 -0.40 14.12
CA ARG A 33 27.91 0.66 13.48
C ARG A 33 27.08 1.39 12.42
N LYS A 34 26.36 0.65 11.56
CA LYS A 34 25.46 1.22 10.57
C LYS A 34 24.37 2.06 11.23
N LEU A 35 23.63 1.51 12.19
CA LEU A 35 22.59 2.24 12.92
C LEU A 35 23.11 3.51 13.60
N LYS A 36 24.33 3.47 14.19
CA LYS A 36 24.95 4.68 14.75
C LYS A 36 25.28 5.70 13.66
N GLN A 37 25.75 5.26 12.51
CA GLN A 37 26.07 6.12 11.38
C GLN A 37 24.79 6.76 10.83
N ASP A 38 23.73 5.99 10.64
CA ASP A 38 22.42 6.45 10.17
C ASP A 38 21.77 7.44 11.16
N LEU A 39 21.87 7.21 12.46
CA LEU A 39 21.38 8.12 13.51
C LEU A 39 22.19 9.42 13.65
N THR A 40 23.45 9.44 13.21
CA THR A 40 24.30 10.65 13.21
C THR A 40 24.18 11.47 11.94
N THR A 41 23.73 10.87 10.87
CA THR A 41 23.35 11.55 9.62
C THR A 41 21.90 11.94 9.77
N GLN A 42 21.59 13.23 9.95
CA GLN A 42 20.19 13.66 9.87
C GLN A 42 19.70 13.32 8.45
N PRO A 43 18.71 12.42 8.31
CA PRO A 43 18.19 12.12 6.98
C PRO A 43 17.62 13.40 6.39
N ASP A 44 17.93 13.67 5.14
CA ASP A 44 17.27 14.73 4.37
C ASP A 44 15.76 14.47 4.43
N ALA A 45 14.97 15.52 4.57
CA ALA A 45 13.50 15.42 4.58
C ALA A 45 12.95 14.69 3.34
N THR A 46 13.71 14.62 2.26
CA THR A 46 13.42 13.87 1.04
C THR A 46 13.60 12.36 1.26
N GLU A 47 14.69 11.92 1.94
CA GLU A 47 14.94 10.51 2.24
C GLU A 47 13.88 9.93 3.18
N VAL A 48 13.51 10.67 4.22
CA VAL A 48 12.44 10.25 5.15
C VAL A 48 11.09 10.11 4.43
N ARG A 49 10.77 11.01 3.50
CA ARG A 49 9.56 10.90 2.69
C ARG A 49 9.58 9.70 1.76
N ASP A 50 10.72 9.39 1.17
CA ASP A 50 10.89 8.22 0.30
C ASP A 50 10.75 6.90 1.10
N GLU A 51 11.29 6.83 2.31
CA GLU A 51 11.13 5.66 3.20
C GLU A 51 9.66 5.46 3.61
N ILE A 52 8.97 6.51 4.04
CA ILE A 52 7.54 6.46 4.39
C ILE A 52 6.72 5.99 3.17
N GLY A 53 7.04 6.48 1.99
CA GLY A 53 6.38 6.09 0.77
C GLY A 53 6.59 4.62 0.39
N GLN A 54 7.79 4.11 0.61
CA GLN A 54 8.09 2.69 0.42
C GLN A 54 7.31 1.81 1.39
N VAL A 55 7.21 2.19 2.66
CA VAL A 55 6.41 1.46 3.65
C VAL A 55 4.93 1.40 3.22
N ALA A 56 4.34 2.52 2.80
CA ALA A 56 2.97 2.55 2.32
C ALA A 56 2.75 1.64 1.09
N TYR A 57 3.71 1.60 0.18
CA TYR A 57 3.69 0.71 -0.98
C TYR A 57 3.77 -0.77 -0.58
N TYR A 58 4.61 -1.14 0.38
CA TYR A 58 4.69 -2.51 0.88
C TYR A 58 3.40 -2.95 1.59
N GLU A 59 2.77 -2.07 2.36
CA GLU A 59 1.47 -2.36 2.99
C GLU A 59 0.36 -2.57 1.95
N LEU A 60 0.37 -1.81 0.85
CA LEU A 60 -0.55 -2.01 -0.28
C LEU A 60 -0.37 -3.40 -0.90
N ILE A 61 0.88 -3.82 -1.18
CA ILE A 61 1.19 -5.16 -1.71
C ILE A 61 0.75 -6.26 -0.73
N LYS A 62 1.00 -6.08 0.56
CA LYS A 62 0.63 -7.04 1.61
C LYS A 62 -0.89 -7.24 1.67
N LYS A 63 -1.66 -6.15 1.65
CA LYS A 63 -3.13 -6.22 1.57
C LYS A 63 -3.58 -6.95 0.30
N PHE A 64 -3.03 -6.60 -0.84
CA PHE A 64 -3.37 -7.25 -2.10
C PHE A 64 -3.10 -8.76 -2.08
N ASN A 65 -1.95 -9.18 -1.53
CA ASN A 65 -1.63 -10.60 -1.39
C ASN A 65 -2.61 -11.33 -0.47
N THR A 66 -3.14 -10.66 0.56
CA THR A 66 -4.20 -11.21 1.42
C THR A 66 -5.49 -11.37 0.63
N TYR A 67 -5.92 -10.35 -0.09
CA TYR A 67 -7.19 -10.34 -0.83
C TYR A 67 -7.24 -11.34 -1.98
N LYS A 68 -6.09 -11.59 -2.65
CA LYS A 68 -5.98 -12.67 -3.66
C LYS A 68 -6.29 -14.06 -3.11
N GLY A 69 -6.14 -14.26 -1.81
CA GLY A 69 -6.41 -15.54 -1.13
C GLY A 69 -7.85 -15.71 -0.67
N TYR A 70 -8.72 -14.72 -0.86
CA TYR A 70 -10.11 -14.83 -0.41
C TYR A 70 -10.87 -15.84 -1.27
N ALA A 71 -11.71 -16.65 -0.60
CA ALA A 71 -12.61 -17.61 -1.26
C ALA A 71 -13.99 -16.98 -1.48
N ALA A 72 -14.86 -17.66 -2.24
CA ALA A 72 -16.26 -17.27 -2.35
C ALA A 72 -16.91 -17.23 -0.96
N GLY A 73 -17.77 -16.25 -0.73
CA GLY A 73 -18.44 -16.03 0.55
C GLY A 73 -17.59 -15.33 1.62
N TRP A 74 -16.46 -14.72 1.26
CA TRP A 74 -15.54 -14.04 2.18
C TRP A 74 -16.18 -12.84 2.93
N ASP A 75 -17.23 -12.25 2.36
CA ASP A 75 -18.00 -11.14 2.94
C ASP A 75 -19.51 -11.35 2.73
N GLY A 76 -20.00 -12.57 3.04
CA GLY A 76 -21.39 -12.98 2.84
C GLY A 76 -21.58 -13.90 1.63
N GLU A 77 -22.78 -14.50 1.52
CA GLU A 77 -23.07 -15.58 0.56
C GLU A 77 -22.81 -15.21 -0.91
N ASP A 78 -23.04 -13.93 -1.28
CA ASP A 78 -22.90 -13.45 -2.66
C ASP A 78 -21.51 -12.89 -2.97
N ALA A 79 -20.60 -12.82 -1.99
CA ALA A 79 -19.28 -12.27 -2.21
C ALA A 79 -18.41 -13.22 -3.03
N VAL A 80 -17.93 -12.74 -4.19
CA VAL A 80 -17.01 -13.49 -5.04
C VAL A 80 -15.56 -13.02 -4.81
N PRO A 81 -14.56 -13.89 -4.96
CA PRO A 81 -13.16 -13.50 -4.85
C PRO A 81 -12.77 -12.56 -5.99
N LEU A 82 -11.66 -11.84 -5.82
CA LEU A 82 -11.08 -11.06 -6.91
C LEU A 82 -10.94 -11.93 -8.17
N THR A 83 -11.47 -11.44 -9.30
CA THR A 83 -11.35 -12.18 -10.54
C THR A 83 -9.88 -12.23 -10.99
N LYS A 84 -9.51 -13.30 -11.69
CA LYS A 84 -8.14 -13.45 -12.21
C LYS A 84 -7.71 -12.22 -12.99
N LYS A 85 -8.59 -11.66 -13.80
CA LYS A 85 -8.29 -10.50 -14.66
C LYS A 85 -8.04 -9.23 -13.86
N VAL A 86 -8.80 -9.01 -12.78
CA VAL A 86 -8.57 -7.89 -11.84
C VAL A 86 -7.22 -8.03 -11.15
N VAL A 87 -6.88 -9.26 -10.73
CA VAL A 87 -5.56 -9.56 -10.16
C VAL A 87 -4.44 -9.27 -11.15
N ASP A 88 -4.58 -9.70 -12.41
CA ASP A 88 -3.60 -9.46 -13.47
C ASP A 88 -3.45 -7.95 -13.76
N ASN A 89 -4.57 -7.21 -13.82
CA ASN A 89 -4.57 -5.76 -14.04
C ASN A 89 -3.84 -5.01 -12.91
N PHE A 90 -4.11 -5.38 -11.66
CA PHE A 90 -3.46 -4.72 -10.52
C PHE A 90 -1.96 -5.09 -10.42
N ASN A 91 -1.56 -6.33 -10.71
CA ASN A 91 -0.16 -6.69 -10.84
C ASN A 91 0.54 -5.84 -11.91
N LEU A 92 -0.10 -5.65 -13.07
CA LEU A 92 0.45 -4.82 -14.14
C LEU A 92 0.63 -3.35 -13.70
N MET A 93 -0.30 -2.83 -12.87
CA MET A 93 -0.14 -1.50 -12.24
C MET A 93 1.08 -1.46 -11.31
N LEU A 94 1.27 -2.46 -10.44
CA LEU A 94 2.41 -2.55 -9.53
C LEU A 94 3.75 -2.64 -10.28
N GLU A 95 3.77 -3.28 -11.45
CA GLU A 95 4.97 -3.45 -12.27
C GLU A 95 5.32 -2.19 -13.10
N GLN A 96 4.32 -1.45 -13.58
CA GLN A 96 4.52 -0.38 -14.55
C GLN A 96 4.37 1.04 -14.00
N LEU A 97 3.74 1.21 -12.83
CA LEU A 97 3.60 2.51 -12.21
C LEU A 97 4.71 2.76 -11.20
N ASP A 98 5.18 4.00 -11.15
CA ASP A 98 6.11 4.43 -10.10
C ASP A 98 5.42 4.26 -8.73
N TYR A 99 6.11 3.64 -7.77
CA TYR A 99 5.60 3.45 -6.40
C TYR A 99 5.18 4.78 -5.76
N LYS A 100 5.82 5.90 -6.14
CA LYS A 100 5.46 7.25 -5.66
C LYS A 100 4.05 7.66 -6.07
N LEU A 101 3.59 7.18 -7.23
CA LEU A 101 2.22 7.43 -7.68
C LEU A 101 1.20 6.64 -6.86
N LEU A 102 1.60 5.48 -6.33
CA LEU A 102 0.76 4.62 -5.51
C LEU A 102 0.77 4.99 -4.01
N GLN A 103 1.64 5.90 -3.60
CA GLN A 103 1.64 6.43 -2.23
C GLN A 103 0.35 7.17 -1.93
N GLY A 104 -0.23 6.94 -0.75
CA GLY A 104 -1.49 7.56 -0.34
C GLY A 104 -2.72 6.89 -0.95
N LEU A 105 -2.55 5.67 -1.48
CA LEU A 105 -3.64 4.81 -1.86
C LEU A 105 -3.79 3.66 -0.87
N THR A 106 -5.01 3.19 -0.71
CA THR A 106 -5.34 1.93 -0.03
C THR A 106 -6.25 1.11 -0.93
N ILE A 107 -6.41 -0.18 -0.64
CA ILE A 107 -7.24 -1.06 -1.47
C ILE A 107 -8.19 -1.87 -0.62
N TYR A 108 -9.33 -2.23 -1.21
CA TYR A 108 -10.35 -3.09 -0.62
C TYR A 108 -10.93 -3.99 -1.72
N PRO A 109 -11.18 -5.28 -1.44
CA PRO A 109 -11.92 -6.12 -2.37
C PRO A 109 -13.39 -5.72 -2.35
N GLU A 110 -14.02 -5.73 -3.51
CA GLU A 110 -15.47 -5.55 -3.63
C GLU A 110 -16.15 -6.91 -3.79
N THR A 111 -17.37 -7.04 -3.29
CA THR A 111 -18.13 -8.31 -3.29
C THR A 111 -18.43 -8.87 -4.68
N ASN A 112 -18.33 -8.02 -5.71
CA ASN A 112 -18.51 -8.41 -7.12
C ASN A 112 -17.22 -8.90 -7.81
N GLY A 113 -16.11 -9.04 -7.07
CA GLY A 113 -14.82 -9.50 -7.59
C GLY A 113 -13.94 -8.41 -8.21
N SER A 114 -14.34 -7.14 -8.13
CA SER A 114 -13.51 -5.99 -8.47
C SER A 114 -12.66 -5.53 -7.29
N LEU A 115 -11.76 -4.57 -7.50
CA LEU A 115 -10.88 -4.01 -6.49
C LEU A 115 -11.11 -2.51 -6.38
N LEU A 116 -11.54 -2.04 -5.21
CA LEU A 116 -11.60 -0.61 -4.89
C LEU A 116 -10.19 -0.12 -4.52
N ILE A 117 -9.76 0.97 -5.12
CA ILE A 117 -8.51 1.67 -4.85
C ILE A 117 -8.88 3.07 -4.35
N ASP A 118 -8.72 3.32 -3.05
CA ASP A 118 -9.12 4.57 -2.40
C ASP A 118 -7.92 5.49 -2.15
N SER A 119 -8.14 6.79 -2.29
CA SER A 119 -7.19 7.80 -1.85
C SER A 119 -7.30 8.01 -0.34
N THR A 120 -6.17 7.98 0.36
CA THR A 120 -6.11 8.32 1.79
C THR A 120 -6.06 9.83 2.05
N LYS A 121 -5.96 10.64 1.00
CA LYS A 121 -5.82 12.10 1.08
C LYS A 121 -7.12 12.83 0.77
N ARG A 122 -8.04 12.19 0.06
CA ARG A 122 -9.29 12.77 -0.44
C ARG A 122 -10.40 11.73 -0.43
N GLU A 123 -11.62 12.18 -0.48
CA GLU A 123 -12.78 11.34 -0.75
C GLU A 123 -12.85 11.04 -2.25
N ALA A 124 -12.03 10.10 -2.71
CA ALA A 124 -11.91 9.70 -4.10
C ALA A 124 -11.46 8.26 -4.20
N GLY A 125 -11.94 7.55 -5.21
CA GLY A 125 -11.57 6.16 -5.42
C GLY A 125 -11.77 5.68 -6.85
N ILE A 126 -11.20 4.51 -7.13
CA ILE A 126 -11.26 3.81 -8.41
C ILE A 126 -11.78 2.40 -8.15
N SER A 127 -12.85 2.00 -8.80
CA SER A 127 -13.27 0.60 -8.85
C SER A 127 -12.66 -0.04 -10.09
N LEU A 128 -11.71 -0.95 -9.88
CA LEU A 128 -10.97 -1.66 -10.92
C LEU A 128 -11.66 -2.97 -11.25
N GLY A 129 -12.25 -3.06 -12.43
CA GLY A 129 -12.85 -4.26 -12.99
C GLY A 129 -11.95 -5.01 -13.97
N GLU A 130 -12.52 -5.99 -14.65
CA GLU A 130 -11.76 -6.86 -15.58
C GLU A 130 -11.30 -6.16 -16.85
N GLN A 131 -12.18 -5.39 -17.48
CA GLN A 131 -11.91 -4.72 -18.76
C GLN A 131 -11.90 -3.21 -18.64
N ASN A 132 -12.58 -2.68 -17.62
CA ASN A 132 -12.80 -1.27 -17.41
C ASN A 132 -12.55 -0.94 -15.95
N PHE A 133 -12.37 0.35 -15.69
CA PHE A 133 -12.43 0.91 -14.35
C PHE A 133 -13.37 2.12 -14.33
N SER A 134 -13.85 2.46 -13.14
CA SER A 134 -14.62 3.65 -12.87
C SER A 134 -13.94 4.44 -11.77
N TYR A 135 -14.09 5.76 -11.74
CA TYR A 135 -13.59 6.55 -10.64
C TYR A 135 -14.59 7.59 -10.19
N TYR A 136 -14.47 8.01 -8.94
CA TYR A 136 -15.23 9.11 -8.37
C TYR A 136 -14.31 10.01 -7.55
N GLU A 137 -14.70 11.27 -7.42
CA GLU A 137 -14.17 12.26 -6.48
C GLU A 137 -15.34 13.03 -5.86
N ILE A 138 -15.24 13.36 -4.58
CA ILE A 138 -16.19 14.23 -3.88
C ILE A 138 -15.51 15.58 -3.69
N ILE A 139 -16.04 16.61 -4.35
CA ILE A 139 -15.53 17.99 -4.27
C ILE A 139 -16.69 18.90 -3.91
N ASN A 140 -16.59 19.59 -2.76
CA ASN A 140 -17.65 20.48 -2.26
C ASN A 140 -19.03 19.79 -2.21
N ASP A 141 -19.10 18.59 -1.64
CA ASP A 141 -20.28 17.74 -1.51
C ASP A 141 -20.91 17.30 -2.85
N LYS A 142 -20.18 17.47 -3.95
CA LYS A 142 -20.61 17.00 -5.27
C LYS A 142 -19.75 15.81 -5.72
N ILE A 143 -20.42 14.72 -6.05
CA ILE A 143 -19.79 13.55 -6.65
C ILE A 143 -19.55 13.84 -8.13
N THR A 144 -18.31 13.73 -8.55
CA THR A 144 -17.87 13.77 -9.94
C THR A 144 -17.12 12.49 -10.27
N GLY A 145 -17.04 12.12 -11.53
CA GLY A 145 -16.31 10.92 -11.92
C GLY A 145 -16.69 10.44 -13.30
N LYS A 146 -16.19 9.27 -13.66
CA LYS A 146 -16.48 8.64 -14.95
C LYS A 146 -16.56 7.13 -14.80
N ASN A 147 -17.52 6.53 -15.47
CA ASN A 147 -17.76 5.09 -15.46
C ASN A 147 -17.20 4.41 -16.71
N SER A 148 -16.87 3.14 -16.58
CA SER A 148 -16.55 2.23 -17.68
C SER A 148 -15.44 2.72 -18.60
N ILE A 149 -14.38 3.28 -18.05
CA ILE A 149 -13.17 3.65 -18.80
C ILE A 149 -12.41 2.37 -19.14
N PRO A 150 -12.10 2.09 -20.42
CA PRO A 150 -11.29 0.93 -20.78
C PRO A 150 -9.96 0.91 -20.02
N PHE A 151 -9.62 -0.24 -19.43
CA PHE A 151 -8.39 -0.38 -18.67
C PHE A 151 -7.17 -0.22 -19.60
N SER A 152 -6.28 0.70 -19.23
CA SER A 152 -4.93 0.80 -19.72
C SER A 152 -4.06 1.48 -18.66
N ILE A 153 -2.78 1.16 -18.61
CA ILE A 153 -1.85 1.77 -17.64
C ILE A 153 -1.83 3.30 -17.78
N LYS A 154 -1.87 3.81 -19.00
CA LYS A 154 -1.92 5.26 -19.24
C LYS A 154 -3.18 5.88 -18.62
N ALA A 155 -4.36 5.33 -18.93
CA ALA A 155 -5.62 5.91 -18.45
C ALA A 155 -5.73 5.86 -16.92
N ILE A 156 -5.34 4.73 -16.30
CA ILE A 156 -5.43 4.59 -14.85
C ILE A 156 -4.39 5.45 -14.13
N SER A 157 -3.18 5.61 -14.68
CA SER A 157 -2.15 6.49 -14.10
C SER A 157 -2.56 7.96 -14.12
N GLU A 158 -3.25 8.42 -15.16
CA GLU A 158 -3.81 9.76 -15.24
C GLU A 158 -4.85 10.00 -14.12
N VAL A 159 -5.76 9.03 -13.92
CA VAL A 159 -6.77 9.12 -12.86
C VAL A 159 -6.14 9.04 -11.47
N ILE A 160 -5.19 8.12 -11.23
CA ILE A 160 -4.47 8.05 -9.95
C ILE A 160 -3.76 9.39 -9.67
N SER A 161 -3.10 9.97 -10.67
CA SER A 161 -2.47 11.28 -10.53
C SER A 161 -3.46 12.38 -10.18
N GLN A 162 -4.70 12.28 -10.66
CA GLN A 162 -5.77 13.23 -10.38
C GLN A 162 -6.27 13.09 -8.93
N ILE A 163 -6.63 11.87 -8.50
CA ILE A 163 -7.22 11.61 -7.18
C ILE A 163 -6.21 11.67 -6.03
N ASN A 164 -4.92 11.63 -6.31
CA ASN A 164 -3.84 11.56 -5.31
C ASN A 164 -3.08 12.91 -5.11
N ARG A 165 -3.55 13.97 -5.74
CA ARG A 165 -2.98 15.33 -5.66
C ARG A 165 -3.15 16.01 -4.31
#